data_f71f29ed64feedee66017f8128af6fc1
#
_entry.id   f71f29ed64feedee66017f8128af6fc1
#
_cell.length_a   1.000
_cell.length_b   1.000
_cell.length_c   1.000
_cell.angle_alpha   90.00
_cell.angle_beta   90.00
_cell.angle_gamma   90.00
#
_symmetry.space_group_name_H-M   'P 1'
#
loop_
_entity.id
_entity.type
_entity.pdbx_description
1 polymer ?
#
loop_
_entity_poly.entity_id
_entity_poly.type
_entity_poly.pdbx_seq_one_letter_code
_entity_poly.pdbx_strand_id
1 'polypeptide(L)'
;MKKKVLIIHRGYPLGTNAGDKVRTLNMAKSLQRIGFQVFLLGFYTKGFSLKKKEIEELPEGIKPLFFYTLPNRFRLHNIAALYRAILTWLICKHYSIDLVQGELASAANCVRFLPKLPLITDFHSDIVPELEMDGYLSYQIENAKCENIYAIKRSTKTITVSANLRKNLSVYGNTDAPNYVLPCNFVAEPYLNFTMEKRKAMRIEYGLDDRILLCYSGGLHVWQCISETINLVIELRKRNPAYFLCIFTNDSIEPYKDKLSFLENSYMVKSLKHDEVPAHLLMADVGFVLRANSLVNINSSPTKTSEYMAAGMMVVATQYAGDVPQLIEDSGCGYTLKSPVASPDEIESLDHKIAQFMFNRHDEFEKTRKFIFEHRVWKVNECILNQLYQDL
;
A
#
# COMPACT_ATOMS: atom_id res chain seq x y z
N MET A 1 24.62 1.33 23.82
CA MET A 1 23.16 1.44 24.03
C MET A 1 22.48 1.35 22.68
N LYS A 2 21.28 0.75 22.58
CA LYS A 2 20.52 0.74 21.31
C LYS A 2 20.07 2.16 21.00
N LYS A 3 20.22 2.61 19.73
CA LYS A 3 19.65 3.89 19.28
C LYS A 3 18.12 3.85 19.39
N LYS A 4 17.53 4.97 19.80
CA LYS A 4 16.09 5.12 20.06
C LYS A 4 15.44 5.89 18.92
N VAL A 5 14.49 5.26 18.25
CA VAL A 5 13.74 5.83 17.14
C VAL A 5 12.30 6.10 17.57
N LEU A 6 11.81 7.32 17.31
CA LEU A 6 10.39 7.66 17.45
C LEU A 6 9.74 7.67 16.07
N ILE A 7 8.83 6.71 15.81
CA ILE A 7 7.97 6.75 14.63
C ILE A 7 6.69 7.51 15.00
N ILE A 8 6.36 8.52 14.22
CA ILE A 8 5.15 9.33 14.42
C ILE A 8 4.16 9.06 13.32
N HIS A 9 2.97 8.60 13.66
CA HIS A 9 1.83 8.49 12.78
C HIS A 9 0.75 9.50 13.19
N ARG A 10 0.19 10.26 12.24
CA ARG A 10 -0.78 11.33 12.55
C ARG A 10 -2.09 10.83 13.16
N GLY A 11 -2.45 9.58 12.88
CA GLY A 11 -3.62 8.89 13.44
C GLY A 11 -3.21 7.75 14.37
N TYR A 12 -4.13 6.81 14.59
CA TYR A 12 -3.86 5.58 15.32
C TYR A 12 -3.15 4.58 14.39
N PRO A 13 -1.90 4.17 14.70
CA PRO A 13 -1.05 3.44 13.76
C PRO A 13 -1.29 1.93 13.70
N LEU A 14 -2.13 1.38 14.57
CA LEU A 14 -2.38 -0.07 14.60
C LEU A 14 -3.64 -0.45 13.81
N GLY A 15 -3.69 -1.70 13.37
CA GLY A 15 -4.76 -2.27 12.57
C GLY A 15 -4.32 -2.64 11.17
N THR A 16 -5.11 -3.47 10.50
CA THR A 16 -4.80 -4.02 9.18
C THR A 16 -5.70 -3.47 8.06
N ASN A 17 -6.56 -2.52 8.39
CA ASN A 17 -7.61 -2.01 7.51
C ASN A 17 -7.16 -0.86 6.59
N ALA A 18 -5.89 -0.43 6.67
CA ALA A 18 -5.35 0.65 5.85
C ALA A 18 -3.86 0.43 5.58
N GLY A 19 -3.41 0.71 4.36
CA GLY A 19 -2.05 0.44 3.91
C GLY A 19 -0.99 1.23 4.68
N ASP A 20 -1.28 2.48 5.05
CA ASP A 20 -0.43 3.34 5.87
C ASP A 20 -0.12 2.73 7.24
N LYS A 21 -1.12 2.17 7.91
CA LYS A 21 -0.96 1.49 9.21
C LYS A 21 -0.13 0.22 9.10
N VAL A 22 -0.42 -0.60 8.07
CA VAL A 22 0.35 -1.81 7.78
C VAL A 22 1.81 -1.46 7.52
N ARG A 23 2.08 -0.39 6.74
CA ARG A 23 3.43 0.10 6.48
C ARG A 23 4.12 0.57 7.77
N THR A 24 3.50 1.45 8.53
CA THR A 24 4.04 1.99 9.79
C THR A 24 4.39 0.89 10.79
N LEU A 25 3.50 -0.09 10.97
CA LEU A 25 3.73 -1.20 11.89
C LEU A 25 4.88 -2.10 11.43
N ASN A 26 4.95 -2.44 10.14
CA ASN A 26 6.03 -3.27 9.62
C ASN A 26 7.36 -2.53 9.58
N MET A 27 7.37 -1.22 9.35
CA MET A 27 8.55 -0.37 9.51
C MET A 27 9.07 -0.45 10.96
N ALA A 28 8.18 -0.29 11.95
CA ALA A 28 8.54 -0.41 13.36
C ALA A 28 9.12 -1.79 13.70
N LYS A 29 8.50 -2.86 13.20
CA LYS A 29 8.98 -4.24 13.38
C LYS A 29 10.36 -4.45 12.73
N SER A 30 10.58 -3.92 11.52
CA SER A 30 11.87 -4.04 10.84
C SER A 30 12.96 -3.29 11.58
N LEU A 31 12.72 -2.07 12.04
CA LEU A 31 13.67 -1.31 12.84
C LEU A 31 14.00 -2.02 14.17
N GLN A 32 13.02 -2.62 14.81
CA GLN A 32 13.24 -3.41 16.03
C GLN A 32 14.14 -4.63 15.74
N ARG A 33 13.90 -5.36 14.62
CA ARG A 33 14.73 -6.52 14.23
C ARG A 33 16.17 -6.16 13.94
N ILE A 34 16.43 -5.00 13.30
CA ILE A 34 17.79 -4.53 13.02
C ILE A 34 18.45 -3.82 14.21
N GLY A 35 17.83 -3.87 15.40
CA GLY A 35 18.48 -3.53 16.66
C GLY A 35 18.11 -2.18 17.28
N PHE A 36 17.19 -1.42 16.72
CA PHE A 36 16.72 -0.17 17.33
C PHE A 36 15.72 -0.41 18.47
N GLN A 37 15.67 0.51 19.43
CA GLN A 37 14.55 0.63 20.36
C GLN A 37 13.51 1.55 19.74
N VAL A 38 12.33 1.02 19.45
CA VAL A 38 11.30 1.76 18.71
C VAL A 38 10.21 2.27 19.65
N PHE A 39 9.89 3.55 19.51
CA PHE A 39 8.73 4.20 20.13
C PHE A 39 7.73 4.53 19.03
N LEU A 40 6.49 4.09 19.16
CA LEU A 40 5.44 4.29 18.17
C LEU A 40 4.43 5.30 18.71
N LEU A 41 4.52 6.55 18.24
CA LEU A 41 3.63 7.63 18.62
C LEU A 41 2.45 7.72 17.65
N GLY A 42 1.24 7.67 18.20
CA GLY A 42 0.02 7.84 17.45
C GLY A 42 -1.00 8.70 18.18
N PHE A 43 -1.95 9.24 17.41
CA PHE A 43 -2.99 10.13 17.92
C PHE A 43 -4.38 9.58 17.60
N TYR A 44 -5.31 9.76 18.52
CA TYR A 44 -6.70 9.36 18.31
C TYR A 44 -7.67 10.48 18.74
N THR A 45 -8.87 10.48 18.19
CA THR A 45 -9.90 11.48 18.47
C THR A 45 -11.02 10.92 19.35
N LYS A 46 -11.89 11.78 19.87
CA LYS A 46 -13.06 11.38 20.67
C LYS A 46 -13.94 10.39 19.88
N GLY A 47 -14.40 9.34 20.56
CA GLY A 47 -15.19 8.26 19.97
C GLY A 47 -14.35 7.08 19.44
N PHE A 48 -13.01 7.21 19.41
CA PHE A 48 -12.12 6.09 19.11
C PHE A 48 -11.87 5.26 20.36
N SER A 49 -12.11 3.96 20.28
CA SER A 49 -11.76 3.01 21.37
C SER A 49 -10.40 2.38 21.05
N LEU A 50 -9.47 2.52 21.99
CA LEU A 50 -8.17 1.85 21.90
C LEU A 50 -8.37 0.34 21.98
N LYS A 51 -7.88 -0.36 20.96
CA LYS A 51 -7.96 -1.82 20.88
C LYS A 51 -6.81 -2.43 21.70
N LYS A 52 -7.07 -2.75 22.95
CA LYS A 52 -6.06 -3.32 23.87
C LYS A 52 -5.33 -4.52 23.30
N LYS A 53 -6.05 -5.42 22.64
CA LYS A 53 -5.48 -6.61 21.99
C LYS A 53 -4.40 -6.27 20.96
N GLU A 54 -4.65 -5.28 20.08
CA GLU A 54 -3.66 -4.85 19.09
C GLU A 54 -2.39 -4.25 19.74
N ILE A 55 -2.54 -3.64 20.92
CA ILE A 55 -1.41 -3.08 21.70
C ILE A 55 -0.60 -4.23 22.36
N GLU A 56 -1.30 -5.22 22.90
CA GLU A 56 -0.70 -6.37 23.57
C GLU A 56 0.05 -7.30 22.57
N GLU A 57 -0.38 -7.32 21.31
CA GLU A 57 0.25 -8.09 20.24
C GLU A 57 1.50 -7.41 19.63
N LEU A 58 1.86 -6.19 20.08
CA LEU A 58 3.09 -5.55 19.62
C LEU A 58 4.33 -6.33 20.08
N PRO A 59 5.34 -6.50 19.19
CA PRO A 59 6.58 -7.15 19.57
C PRO A 59 7.28 -6.45 20.73
N GLU A 60 7.94 -7.26 21.58
CA GLU A 60 8.82 -6.74 22.62
C GLU A 60 9.89 -5.81 21.99
N GLY A 61 10.10 -4.64 22.60
CA GLY A 61 11.01 -3.61 22.08
C GLY A 61 10.34 -2.52 21.24
N ILE A 62 9.05 -2.62 20.95
CA ILE A 62 8.23 -1.52 20.40
C ILE A 62 7.36 -0.95 21.51
N LYS A 63 7.61 0.33 21.88
CA LYS A 63 6.85 1.01 22.93
C LYS A 63 5.75 1.87 22.35
N PRO A 64 4.45 1.51 22.54
CA PRO A 64 3.33 2.32 22.09
C PRO A 64 3.15 3.57 22.95
N LEU A 65 2.92 4.71 22.29
CA LEU A 65 2.65 6.01 22.90
C LEU A 65 1.43 6.62 22.19
N PHE A 66 0.22 6.37 22.69
CA PHE A 66 -1.01 6.81 22.04
C PHE A 66 -1.72 7.87 22.88
N PHE A 67 -1.99 9.02 22.26
CA PHE A 67 -2.55 10.18 22.93
C PHE A 67 -3.80 10.70 22.23
N TYR A 68 -4.71 11.23 23.04
CA TYR A 68 -5.87 11.96 22.52
C TYR A 68 -5.43 13.25 21.84
N THR A 69 -6.06 13.59 20.71
CA THR A 69 -5.87 14.85 20.00
C THR A 69 -7.21 15.47 19.61
N LEU A 70 -7.22 16.79 19.44
CA LEU A 70 -8.36 17.49 18.90
C LEU A 70 -8.58 17.10 17.43
N PRO A 71 -9.84 16.97 16.98
CA PRO A 71 -10.14 16.74 15.58
C PRO A 71 -9.62 17.89 14.71
N ASN A 72 -9.12 17.56 13.52
CA ASN A 72 -8.61 18.55 12.56
C ASN A 72 -9.74 19.34 11.83
N ARG A 73 -10.93 19.40 12.41
CA ARG A 73 -12.06 20.13 11.85
C ARG A 73 -11.98 21.61 12.24
N PHE A 74 -12.32 22.49 11.29
CA PHE A 74 -12.33 23.93 11.48
C PHE A 74 -10.95 24.53 11.85
N ARG A 75 -10.92 25.76 12.33
CA ARG A 75 -9.72 26.52 12.74
C ARG A 75 -8.91 25.90 13.89
N LEU A 76 -9.36 24.77 14.46
CA LEU A 76 -8.65 24.02 15.51
C LEU A 76 -7.42 23.26 15.00
N HIS A 77 -7.23 23.18 13.67
CA HIS A 77 -6.08 22.50 13.06
C HIS A 77 -4.73 22.98 13.62
N ASN A 78 -4.52 24.29 13.71
CA ASN A 78 -3.27 24.86 14.22
C ASN A 78 -3.04 24.55 15.70
N ILE A 79 -4.11 24.56 16.52
CA ILE A 79 -4.04 24.23 17.95
C ILE A 79 -3.69 22.74 18.11
N ALA A 80 -4.34 21.87 17.36
CA ALA A 80 -4.04 20.44 17.38
C ALA A 80 -2.60 20.14 16.89
N ALA A 81 -2.12 20.86 15.87
CA ALA A 81 -0.74 20.73 15.38
C ALA A 81 0.29 21.22 16.44
N LEU A 82 0.00 22.35 17.10
CA LEU A 82 0.84 22.86 18.19
C LEU A 82 0.89 21.88 19.37
N TYR A 83 -0.26 21.37 19.79
CA TYR A 83 -0.35 20.36 20.85
C TYR A 83 0.50 19.13 20.53
N ARG A 84 0.35 18.55 19.32
CA ARG A 84 1.14 17.40 18.90
C ARG A 84 2.64 17.68 18.90
N ALA A 85 3.05 18.88 18.47
CA ALA A 85 4.46 19.28 18.47
C ALA A 85 5.04 19.43 19.89
N ILE A 86 4.30 20.04 20.81
CA ILE A 86 4.71 20.16 22.23
C ILE A 86 4.82 18.78 22.87
N LEU A 87 3.83 17.92 22.66
CA LEU A 87 3.83 16.56 23.19
C LEU A 87 5.00 15.75 22.64
N THR A 88 5.27 15.85 21.33
CA THR A 88 6.42 15.20 20.69
C THR A 88 7.74 15.69 21.30
N TRP A 89 7.87 16.99 21.54
CA TRP A 89 9.05 17.57 22.19
C TRP A 89 9.25 16.99 23.60
N LEU A 90 8.19 16.90 24.42
CA LEU A 90 8.25 16.32 25.78
C LEU A 90 8.66 14.85 25.73
N ILE A 91 8.07 14.05 24.80
CA ILE A 91 8.39 12.64 24.61
C ILE A 91 9.86 12.47 24.23
N CYS A 92 10.35 13.23 23.25
CA CYS A 92 11.75 13.15 22.80
C CYS A 92 12.72 13.47 23.95
N LYS A 93 12.42 14.45 24.77
CA LYS A 93 13.23 14.80 25.96
C LYS A 93 13.18 13.73 27.04
N HIS A 94 11.98 13.24 27.38
CA HIS A 94 11.78 12.25 28.43
C HIS A 94 12.45 10.91 28.14
N TYR A 95 12.33 10.42 26.88
CA TYR A 95 12.91 9.15 26.47
C TYR A 95 14.32 9.26 25.89
N SER A 96 14.87 10.47 25.74
CA SER A 96 16.13 10.72 25.07
C SER A 96 16.16 10.06 23.69
N ILE A 97 15.22 10.47 22.82
CA ILE A 97 15.10 9.96 21.45
C ILE A 97 16.29 10.46 20.61
N ASP A 98 16.92 9.57 19.85
CA ASP A 98 18.08 9.89 19.00
C ASP A 98 17.68 10.40 17.63
N LEU A 99 16.56 9.88 17.06
CA LEU A 99 16.03 10.31 15.76
C LEU A 99 14.51 10.09 15.65
N VAL A 100 13.88 10.81 14.72
CA VAL A 100 12.44 10.71 14.46
C VAL A 100 12.20 10.28 13.03
N GLN A 101 11.24 9.38 12.82
CA GLN A 101 10.59 9.14 11.55
C GLN A 101 9.17 9.70 11.58
N GLY A 102 8.83 10.53 10.60
CA GLY A 102 7.46 11.02 10.38
C GLY A 102 6.80 10.27 9.22
N GLU A 103 5.66 9.65 9.49
CA GLU A 103 4.80 9.05 8.47
C GLU A 103 4.02 10.15 7.75
N LEU A 104 4.38 10.45 6.53
CA LEU A 104 3.97 11.61 5.75
C LEU A 104 4.43 12.97 6.33
N ALA A 105 4.30 14.00 5.52
CA ALA A 105 4.66 15.37 5.87
C ALA A 105 3.95 15.90 7.12
N SER A 106 2.70 15.50 7.31
CA SER A 106 1.90 15.94 8.45
C SER A 106 2.45 15.45 9.79
N ALA A 107 3.06 14.26 9.84
CA ALA A 107 3.72 13.74 11.04
C ALA A 107 5.11 14.39 11.23
N ALA A 108 5.85 14.64 10.15
CA ALA A 108 7.13 15.37 10.19
C ALA A 108 6.98 16.74 10.84
N ASN A 109 5.86 17.43 10.66
CA ASN A 109 5.58 18.73 11.25
C ASN A 109 5.50 18.70 12.79
N CYS A 110 5.38 17.52 13.41
CA CYS A 110 5.39 17.37 14.88
C CYS A 110 6.77 17.68 15.51
N VAL A 111 7.87 17.66 14.74
CA VAL A 111 9.23 17.93 15.26
C VAL A 111 9.68 19.40 15.16
N ARG A 112 8.75 20.32 14.92
CA ARG A 112 9.08 21.76 14.72
C ARG A 112 9.88 22.41 15.86
N PHE A 113 9.76 21.89 17.08
CA PHE A 113 10.50 22.38 18.26
C PHE A 113 11.81 21.61 18.51
N LEU A 114 12.21 20.72 17.58
CA LEU A 114 13.39 19.88 17.69
C LEU A 114 14.30 20.05 16.45
N PRO A 115 14.82 21.28 16.19
CA PRO A 115 15.50 21.58 14.93
C PRO A 115 16.79 20.77 14.72
N LYS A 116 17.45 20.32 15.80
CA LYS A 116 18.71 19.56 15.73
C LYS A 116 18.52 18.05 15.73
N LEU A 117 17.31 17.55 16.00
CA LEU A 117 17.06 16.12 16.02
C LEU A 117 16.95 15.60 14.58
N PRO A 118 17.68 14.54 14.19
CA PRO A 118 17.53 13.95 12.86
C PRO A 118 16.10 13.56 12.56
N LEU A 119 15.62 13.91 11.37
CA LEU A 119 14.29 13.60 10.90
C LEU A 119 14.36 12.82 9.58
N ILE A 120 13.73 11.67 9.55
CA ILE A 120 13.41 10.93 8.31
C ILE A 120 11.92 11.14 8.03
N THR A 121 11.56 11.56 6.81
CA THR A 121 10.15 11.58 6.40
C THR A 121 9.90 10.46 5.42
N ASP A 122 8.95 9.56 5.74
CA ASP A 122 8.47 8.49 4.88
C ASP A 122 7.25 8.97 4.09
N PHE A 123 7.45 9.32 2.83
CA PHE A 123 6.39 9.70 1.91
C PHE A 123 5.87 8.46 1.20
N HIS A 124 4.75 7.93 1.65
CA HIS A 124 4.06 6.82 0.96
C HIS A 124 2.90 7.29 0.06
N SER A 125 2.60 8.59 0.07
CA SER A 125 1.78 9.29 -0.93
C SER A 125 2.12 10.79 -0.93
N ASP A 126 1.65 11.51 -1.96
CA ASP A 126 1.46 12.95 -1.93
C ASP A 126 -0.02 13.22 -1.65
N ILE A 127 -0.32 13.71 -0.46
CA ILE A 127 -1.70 13.94 -0.01
C ILE A 127 -2.38 15.08 -0.79
N VAL A 128 -1.63 15.98 -1.42
CA VAL A 128 -2.19 17.17 -2.09
C VAL A 128 -3.06 16.78 -3.28
N PRO A 129 -2.61 15.98 -4.26
CA PRO A 129 -3.46 15.50 -5.34
C PRO A 129 -4.67 14.67 -4.86
N GLU A 130 -4.54 13.94 -3.74
CA GLU A 130 -5.67 13.20 -3.15
C GLU A 130 -6.76 14.16 -2.65
N LEU A 131 -6.37 15.21 -1.90
CA LEU A 131 -7.29 16.22 -1.40
C LEU A 131 -7.95 17.03 -2.53
N GLU A 132 -7.21 17.34 -3.60
CA GLU A 132 -7.75 18.02 -4.78
C GLU A 132 -8.80 17.17 -5.49
N MET A 133 -8.53 15.87 -5.66
CA MET A 133 -9.43 14.91 -6.30
C MET A 133 -10.71 14.65 -5.47
N ASP A 134 -10.59 14.63 -4.16
CA ASP A 134 -11.71 14.43 -3.22
C ASP A 134 -12.51 15.73 -2.96
N GLY A 135 -12.14 16.86 -3.58
CA GLY A 135 -12.85 18.13 -3.47
C GLY A 135 -12.75 18.80 -2.10
N TYR A 136 -11.63 18.61 -1.39
CA TYR A 136 -11.40 19.29 -0.11
C TYR A 136 -11.28 20.81 -0.26
N LEU A 137 -11.49 21.54 0.84
CA LEU A 137 -11.46 23.00 0.83
C LEU A 137 -10.05 23.54 0.57
N SER A 138 -9.93 24.63 -0.18
CA SER A 138 -8.65 25.21 -0.59
C SER A 138 -7.66 25.43 0.57
N TYR A 139 -8.14 25.82 1.75
CA TYR A 139 -7.26 26.00 2.91
C TYR A 139 -6.65 24.69 3.42
N GLN A 140 -7.33 23.54 3.24
CA GLN A 140 -6.82 22.22 3.63
C GLN A 140 -5.73 21.77 2.66
N ILE A 141 -5.95 22.01 1.37
CA ILE A 141 -4.98 21.74 0.31
C ILE A 141 -3.72 22.59 0.53
N GLU A 142 -3.88 23.90 0.81
CA GLU A 142 -2.76 24.79 1.06
C GLU A 142 -1.97 24.41 2.32
N ASN A 143 -2.65 24.02 3.40
CA ASN A 143 -1.99 23.48 4.58
C ASN A 143 -1.17 22.23 4.27
N ALA A 144 -1.68 21.30 3.46
CA ALA A 144 -0.95 20.11 3.04
C ALA A 144 0.30 20.46 2.20
N LYS A 145 0.20 21.45 1.30
CA LYS A 145 1.36 21.99 0.55
C LYS A 145 2.43 22.54 1.50
N CYS A 146 2.02 23.34 2.48
CA CYS A 146 2.94 23.87 3.49
C CYS A 146 3.59 22.75 4.32
N GLU A 147 2.85 21.71 4.68
CA GLU A 147 3.39 20.54 5.38
C GLU A 147 4.43 19.80 4.51
N ASN A 148 4.17 19.59 3.21
CA ASN A 148 5.11 18.99 2.27
C ASN A 148 6.39 19.83 2.15
N ILE A 149 6.27 21.15 1.96
CA ILE A 149 7.41 22.07 1.88
C ILE A 149 8.27 22.00 3.15
N TYR A 150 7.61 22.02 4.32
CA TYR A 150 8.29 21.89 5.60
C TYR A 150 9.05 20.57 5.71
N ALA A 151 8.37 19.45 5.44
CA ALA A 151 8.95 18.12 5.56
C ALA A 151 10.18 17.94 4.65
N ILE A 152 10.08 18.37 3.38
CA ILE A 152 11.18 18.30 2.41
C ILE A 152 12.39 19.11 2.87
N LYS A 153 12.18 20.35 3.34
CA LYS A 153 13.27 21.23 3.80
C LYS A 153 13.88 20.80 5.14
N ARG A 154 13.07 20.18 6.01
CA ARG A 154 13.48 19.82 7.39
C ARG A 154 14.11 18.44 7.49
N SER A 155 13.79 17.52 6.58
CA SER A 155 14.25 16.15 6.66
C SER A 155 15.75 16.03 6.46
N THR A 156 16.41 15.23 7.28
CA THR A 156 17.79 14.82 7.13
C THR A 156 17.92 13.79 6.02
N LYS A 157 16.93 12.89 5.91
CA LYS A 157 16.77 11.91 4.84
C LYS A 157 15.28 11.76 4.54
N THR A 158 14.97 11.30 3.32
CA THR A 158 13.58 11.00 2.92
C THR A 158 13.46 9.57 2.41
N ILE A 159 12.29 8.99 2.61
CA ILE A 159 11.89 7.72 2.00
C ILE A 159 10.72 8.03 1.08
N THR A 160 10.68 7.41 -0.09
CA THR A 160 9.53 7.45 -1.00
C THR A 160 9.17 6.03 -1.47
N VAL A 161 7.89 5.77 -1.71
CA VAL A 161 7.45 4.43 -2.15
C VAL A 161 7.77 4.16 -3.62
N SER A 162 8.03 5.21 -4.41
CA SER A 162 8.37 5.09 -5.83
C SER A 162 9.31 6.21 -6.28
N ALA A 163 10.03 5.98 -7.37
CA ALA A 163 10.84 7.01 -8.02
C ALA A 163 9.98 8.15 -8.57
N ASN A 164 8.78 7.85 -9.04
CA ASN A 164 7.81 8.86 -9.52
C ASN A 164 7.39 9.80 -8.39
N LEU A 165 7.09 9.27 -7.21
CA LEU A 165 6.75 10.09 -6.04
C LEU A 165 7.91 11.01 -5.68
N ARG A 166 9.15 10.50 -5.64
CA ARG A 166 10.34 11.33 -5.42
C ARG A 166 10.43 12.49 -6.40
N LYS A 167 10.26 12.20 -7.70
CA LYS A 167 10.29 13.23 -8.76
C LYS A 167 9.20 14.26 -8.56
N ASN A 168 7.98 13.83 -8.26
CA ASN A 168 6.84 14.73 -8.13
C ASN A 168 6.89 15.59 -6.86
N LEU A 169 7.47 15.10 -5.78
CA LEU A 169 7.68 15.89 -4.56
C LEU A 169 8.64 17.08 -4.77
N SER A 170 9.45 17.11 -5.82
CA SER A 170 10.35 18.24 -6.13
C SER A 170 9.62 19.55 -6.39
N VAL A 171 8.33 19.52 -6.71
CA VAL A 171 7.50 20.74 -6.86
C VAL A 171 7.35 21.54 -5.56
N TYR A 172 7.52 20.88 -4.40
CA TYR A 172 7.46 21.53 -3.09
C TYR A 172 8.80 22.10 -2.61
N GLY A 173 9.85 21.87 -3.37
CA GLY A 173 11.19 22.41 -3.11
C GLY A 173 12.31 21.41 -3.38
N ASN A 174 13.49 21.94 -3.54
CA ASN A 174 14.71 21.14 -3.65
C ASN A 174 15.25 20.83 -2.26
N THR A 175 15.84 19.66 -2.10
CA THR A 175 16.55 19.25 -0.90
C THR A 175 17.79 18.46 -1.30
N ASP A 176 18.91 18.71 -0.58
CA ASP A 176 20.13 17.91 -0.68
C ASP A 176 20.04 16.63 0.18
N ALA A 177 18.94 16.46 0.91
CA ALA A 177 18.72 15.29 1.73
C ALA A 177 18.65 14.02 0.85
N PRO A 178 19.43 12.97 1.18
CA PRO A 178 19.37 11.70 0.49
C PRO A 178 17.95 11.13 0.51
N ASN A 179 17.50 10.62 -0.65
CA ASN A 179 16.23 9.93 -0.78
C ASN A 179 16.46 8.44 -1.02
N TYR A 180 15.70 7.62 -0.31
CA TYR A 180 15.68 6.17 -0.48
C TYR A 180 14.31 5.73 -1.00
N VAL A 181 14.30 4.95 -2.08
CA VAL A 181 13.07 4.35 -2.58
C VAL A 181 12.84 3.05 -1.84
N LEU A 182 11.80 3.02 -1.03
CA LEU A 182 11.34 1.83 -0.30
C LEU A 182 9.90 1.55 -0.70
N PRO A 183 9.66 0.66 -1.67
CA PRO A 183 8.32 0.38 -2.17
C PRO A 183 7.41 -0.22 -1.09
N CYS A 184 6.13 -0.33 -1.37
CA CYS A 184 5.20 -1.01 -0.49
C CYS A 184 5.47 -2.53 -0.52
N ASN A 185 5.91 -3.05 0.61
CA ASN A 185 6.18 -4.46 0.80
C ASN A 185 4.95 -5.17 1.36
N PHE A 186 4.81 -6.46 1.07
CA PHE A 186 3.75 -7.29 1.64
C PHE A 186 4.23 -8.05 2.88
N VAL A 187 3.28 -8.53 3.66
CA VAL A 187 3.52 -9.41 4.81
C VAL A 187 3.60 -10.85 4.29
N ALA A 188 4.77 -11.47 4.38
CA ALA A 188 5.07 -12.73 3.71
C ALA A 188 4.40 -13.95 4.36
N GLU A 189 4.23 -13.93 5.68
CA GLU A 189 3.81 -15.08 6.48
C GLU A 189 2.55 -15.78 5.99
N PRO A 190 1.45 -15.09 5.61
CA PRO A 190 0.23 -15.74 5.12
C PRO A 190 0.42 -16.51 3.81
N TYR A 191 1.48 -16.21 3.05
CA TYR A 191 1.73 -16.77 1.72
C TYR A 191 2.80 -17.87 1.71
N LEU A 192 3.55 -18.09 2.83
CA LEU A 192 4.68 -19.02 2.86
C LEU A 192 4.30 -20.47 2.49
N ASN A 193 3.14 -20.92 2.93
CA ASN A 193 2.69 -22.30 2.78
C ASN A 193 1.74 -22.51 1.59
N PHE A 194 1.77 -21.62 0.59
CA PHE A 194 0.96 -21.77 -0.62
C PHE A 194 1.58 -22.80 -1.54
N THR A 195 0.74 -23.73 -2.03
CA THR A 195 1.11 -24.77 -2.99
C THR A 195 0.02 -24.94 -4.04
N MET A 196 0.36 -25.58 -5.16
CA MET A 196 -0.60 -25.89 -6.22
C MET A 196 -1.67 -26.90 -5.76
N GLU A 197 -1.36 -27.80 -4.83
CA GLU A 197 -2.32 -28.74 -4.22
C GLU A 197 -3.38 -27.99 -3.40
N LYS A 198 -2.93 -27.08 -2.52
CA LYS A 198 -3.86 -26.22 -1.74
C LYS A 198 -4.74 -25.38 -2.65
N ARG A 199 -4.14 -24.80 -3.68
CA ARG A 199 -4.87 -24.04 -4.70
C ARG A 199 -5.97 -24.89 -5.35
N LYS A 200 -5.62 -26.08 -5.80
CA LYS A 200 -6.57 -27.02 -6.42
C LYS A 200 -7.68 -27.42 -5.45
N ALA A 201 -7.35 -27.75 -4.21
CA ALA A 201 -8.35 -28.12 -3.20
C ALA A 201 -9.38 -27.00 -2.96
N MET A 202 -8.93 -25.74 -2.83
CA MET A 202 -9.84 -24.60 -2.67
C MET A 202 -10.72 -24.38 -3.91
N ARG A 203 -10.18 -24.51 -5.11
CA ARG A 203 -10.96 -24.36 -6.36
C ARG A 203 -12.06 -25.39 -6.47
N ILE A 204 -11.78 -26.64 -6.09
CA ILE A 204 -12.78 -27.72 -6.04
C ILE A 204 -13.88 -27.38 -5.02
N GLU A 205 -13.51 -26.90 -3.84
CA GLU A 205 -14.47 -26.48 -2.80
C GLU A 205 -15.46 -25.40 -3.30
N TYR A 206 -14.96 -24.49 -4.16
CA TYR A 206 -15.77 -23.43 -4.75
C TYR A 206 -16.42 -23.81 -6.09
N GLY A 207 -16.18 -25.03 -6.63
CA GLY A 207 -16.68 -25.47 -7.93
C GLY A 207 -16.10 -24.67 -9.12
N LEU A 208 -14.84 -24.25 -9.02
CA LEU A 208 -14.16 -23.36 -9.96
C LEU A 208 -12.86 -23.95 -10.53
N ASP A 209 -12.70 -25.27 -10.46
CA ASP A 209 -11.48 -25.96 -10.86
C ASP A 209 -11.22 -25.93 -12.38
N ASP A 210 -12.26 -25.84 -13.20
CA ASP A 210 -12.24 -25.74 -14.66
C ASP A 210 -12.23 -24.29 -15.20
N ARG A 211 -12.22 -23.27 -14.30
CA ARG A 211 -12.28 -21.84 -14.68
C ARG A 211 -10.90 -21.20 -14.73
N ILE A 212 -10.80 -20.09 -15.47
CA ILE A 212 -9.68 -19.14 -15.37
C ILE A 212 -10.14 -17.98 -14.51
N LEU A 213 -9.57 -17.87 -13.31
CA LEU A 213 -10.04 -16.91 -12.29
C LEU A 213 -9.32 -15.58 -12.40
N LEU A 214 -10.06 -14.56 -12.80
CA LEU A 214 -9.65 -13.16 -12.88
C LEU A 214 -10.06 -12.45 -11.59
N CYS A 215 -9.13 -11.78 -10.89
CA CYS A 215 -9.36 -11.29 -9.55
C CYS A 215 -9.15 -9.78 -9.43
N TYR A 216 -10.03 -9.14 -8.70
CA TYR A 216 -9.84 -7.82 -8.12
C TYR A 216 -10.02 -7.91 -6.60
N SER A 217 -9.06 -7.35 -5.83
CA SER A 217 -9.13 -7.29 -4.36
C SER A 217 -8.87 -5.87 -3.86
N GLY A 218 -9.73 -5.35 -2.99
CA GLY A 218 -9.58 -4.05 -2.33
C GLY A 218 -10.80 -3.14 -2.42
N GLY A 219 -10.62 -1.87 -2.05
CA GLY A 219 -11.67 -0.85 -2.10
C GLY A 219 -12.05 -0.47 -3.54
N LEU A 220 -13.27 0.06 -3.71
CA LEU A 220 -13.86 0.41 -5.01
C LEU A 220 -13.80 1.92 -5.31
N HIS A 221 -12.76 2.60 -4.82
CA HIS A 221 -12.56 4.01 -5.16
C HIS A 221 -12.44 4.24 -6.66
N VAL A 222 -12.88 5.40 -7.14
CA VAL A 222 -12.95 5.74 -8.58
C VAL A 222 -11.60 5.52 -9.30
N TRP A 223 -10.49 5.85 -8.67
CA TRP A 223 -9.15 5.66 -9.25
C TRP A 223 -8.69 4.20 -9.35
N GLN A 224 -9.46 3.26 -8.80
CA GLN A 224 -9.21 1.81 -8.89
C GLN A 224 -9.73 1.18 -10.19
N CYS A 225 -10.47 1.92 -11.02
CA CYS A 225 -10.95 1.50 -12.34
C CYS A 225 -11.70 0.16 -12.34
N ILE A 226 -12.57 -0.05 -11.34
CA ILE A 226 -13.34 -1.32 -11.24
C ILE A 226 -14.33 -1.47 -12.41
N SER A 227 -14.94 -0.37 -12.87
CA SER A 227 -15.84 -0.36 -14.03
C SER A 227 -15.14 -0.87 -15.29
N GLU A 228 -13.92 -0.39 -15.53
CA GLU A 228 -13.08 -0.76 -16.65
C GLU A 228 -12.57 -2.20 -16.50
N THR A 229 -12.29 -2.64 -15.27
CA THR A 229 -11.93 -4.03 -14.98
C THR A 229 -13.08 -4.98 -15.35
N ILE A 230 -14.33 -4.65 -14.97
CA ILE A 230 -15.50 -5.47 -15.33
C ILE A 230 -15.68 -5.49 -16.85
N ASN A 231 -15.60 -4.35 -17.52
CA ASN A 231 -15.71 -4.25 -18.98
C ASN A 231 -14.63 -5.10 -19.68
N LEU A 232 -13.38 -5.05 -19.23
CA LEU A 232 -12.29 -5.87 -19.77
C LEU A 232 -12.58 -7.37 -19.63
N VAL A 233 -13.11 -7.78 -18.47
CA VAL A 233 -13.50 -9.20 -18.26
C VAL A 233 -14.66 -9.61 -19.16
N ILE A 234 -15.65 -8.75 -19.40
CA ILE A 234 -16.74 -8.99 -20.34
C ILE A 234 -16.18 -9.25 -21.75
N GLU A 235 -15.25 -8.43 -22.21
CA GLU A 235 -14.63 -8.59 -23.52
C GLU A 235 -13.75 -9.87 -23.60
N LEU A 236 -12.99 -10.19 -22.56
CA LEU A 236 -12.22 -11.43 -22.47
C LEU A 236 -13.13 -12.67 -22.53
N ARG A 237 -14.28 -12.63 -21.84
CA ARG A 237 -15.26 -13.74 -21.85
C ARG A 237 -15.88 -14.02 -23.21
N LYS A 238 -16.04 -13.01 -24.06
CA LYS A 238 -16.51 -13.23 -25.47
C LYS A 238 -15.52 -14.12 -26.25
N ARG A 239 -14.22 -14.09 -25.89
CA ARG A 239 -13.17 -14.91 -26.51
C ARG A 239 -13.07 -16.30 -25.86
N ASN A 240 -13.14 -16.35 -24.54
CA ASN A 240 -13.05 -17.60 -23.79
C ASN A 240 -14.06 -17.62 -22.63
N PRO A 241 -15.12 -18.45 -22.69
CA PRO A 241 -16.15 -18.55 -21.66
C PRO A 241 -15.65 -19.14 -20.34
N ALA A 242 -14.42 -19.68 -20.27
CA ALA A 242 -13.82 -20.19 -19.04
C ALA A 242 -13.42 -19.07 -18.06
N TYR A 243 -13.32 -17.82 -18.49
CA TYR A 243 -13.01 -16.70 -17.60
C TYR A 243 -14.12 -16.48 -16.57
N PHE A 244 -13.73 -16.28 -15.32
CA PHE A 244 -14.60 -16.05 -14.18
C PHE A 244 -14.05 -14.91 -13.31
N LEU A 245 -14.85 -13.91 -12.97
CA LEU A 245 -14.44 -12.75 -12.20
C LEU A 245 -14.67 -12.94 -10.70
N CYS A 246 -13.61 -12.80 -9.89
CA CYS A 246 -13.66 -12.76 -8.45
C CYS A 246 -13.43 -11.31 -7.98
N ILE A 247 -14.37 -10.72 -7.25
CA ILE A 247 -14.25 -9.40 -6.62
C ILE A 247 -14.26 -9.58 -5.11
N PHE A 248 -13.13 -9.27 -4.46
CA PHE A 248 -12.99 -9.30 -3.01
C PHE A 248 -12.97 -7.86 -2.48
N THR A 249 -14.09 -7.43 -1.91
CA THR A 249 -14.27 -6.06 -1.44
C THR A 249 -15.22 -5.98 -0.25
N ASN A 250 -15.02 -4.99 0.62
CA ASN A 250 -15.93 -4.64 1.70
C ASN A 250 -16.84 -3.45 1.32
N ASP A 251 -16.60 -2.86 0.13
CA ASP A 251 -17.42 -1.76 -0.37
C ASP A 251 -18.67 -2.29 -1.09
N SER A 252 -19.69 -1.44 -1.23
CA SER A 252 -20.92 -1.78 -1.94
C SER A 252 -20.67 -1.94 -3.43
N ILE A 253 -21.08 -3.09 -3.97
CA ILE A 253 -21.03 -3.39 -5.41
C ILE A 253 -22.25 -2.84 -6.19
N GLU A 254 -23.20 -2.23 -5.48
CA GLU A 254 -24.46 -1.74 -6.06
C GLU A 254 -24.29 -0.90 -7.33
N PRO A 255 -23.32 0.04 -7.40
CA PRO A 255 -23.11 0.86 -8.60
C PRO A 255 -22.67 0.07 -9.84
N TYR A 256 -22.28 -1.18 -9.69
CA TYR A 256 -21.73 -2.01 -10.77
C TYR A 256 -22.62 -3.21 -11.15
N LYS A 257 -23.77 -3.38 -10.50
CA LYS A 257 -24.68 -4.53 -10.72
C LYS A 257 -25.12 -4.69 -12.17
N ASP A 258 -25.48 -3.58 -12.82
CA ASP A 258 -25.90 -3.62 -14.23
C ASP A 258 -24.80 -4.14 -15.14
N LYS A 259 -23.55 -3.76 -14.90
CA LYS A 259 -22.40 -4.26 -15.67
C LYS A 259 -22.10 -5.72 -15.35
N LEU A 260 -22.17 -6.11 -14.08
CA LEU A 260 -21.96 -7.49 -13.65
C LEU A 260 -23.00 -8.45 -14.23
N SER A 261 -24.23 -7.99 -14.51
CA SER A 261 -25.27 -8.81 -15.13
C SER A 261 -24.85 -9.38 -16.49
N PHE A 262 -23.97 -8.71 -17.25
CA PHE A 262 -23.43 -9.23 -18.50
C PHE A 262 -22.46 -10.42 -18.33
N LEU A 263 -22.00 -10.67 -17.11
CA LEU A 263 -21.17 -11.84 -16.79
C LEU A 263 -22.05 -13.06 -16.39
N GLU A 264 -23.35 -12.86 -16.24
CA GLU A 264 -24.31 -13.90 -15.83
C GLU A 264 -23.86 -14.61 -14.53
N ASN A 265 -23.65 -15.94 -14.59
CA ASN A 265 -23.16 -16.75 -13.46
C ASN A 265 -21.61 -16.87 -13.41
N SER A 266 -20.89 -16.00 -14.11
CA SER A 266 -19.43 -16.09 -14.22
C SER A 266 -18.71 -15.02 -13.42
N TYR A 267 -19.25 -14.66 -12.28
CA TYR A 267 -18.60 -13.83 -11.28
C TYR A 267 -19.00 -14.21 -9.87
N MET A 268 -18.16 -13.84 -8.91
CA MET A 268 -18.48 -13.81 -7.49
C MET A 268 -18.05 -12.50 -6.87
N VAL A 269 -18.80 -12.03 -5.88
CA VAL A 269 -18.41 -10.91 -5.03
C VAL A 269 -18.41 -11.41 -3.58
N LYS A 270 -17.33 -11.16 -2.86
CA LYS A 270 -17.18 -11.61 -1.48
C LYS A 270 -16.54 -10.53 -0.62
N SER A 271 -17.16 -10.27 0.54
CA SER A 271 -16.53 -9.50 1.61
C SER A 271 -15.70 -10.45 2.46
N LEU A 272 -14.42 -10.16 2.62
CA LEU A 272 -13.46 -11.00 3.31
C LEU A 272 -12.83 -10.22 4.48
N LYS A 273 -12.56 -10.92 5.56
CA LYS A 273 -11.65 -10.41 6.58
C LYS A 273 -10.23 -10.38 6.03
N HIS A 274 -9.40 -9.52 6.58
CA HIS A 274 -8.04 -9.34 6.08
C HIS A 274 -7.20 -10.64 6.10
N ASP A 275 -7.38 -11.47 7.09
CA ASP A 275 -6.72 -12.78 7.25
C ASP A 275 -7.24 -13.86 6.28
N GLU A 276 -8.43 -13.69 5.72
CA GLU A 276 -9.02 -14.60 4.72
C GLU A 276 -8.56 -14.27 3.28
N VAL A 277 -8.13 -13.02 3.02
CA VAL A 277 -7.76 -12.56 1.67
C VAL A 277 -6.65 -13.40 1.04
N PRO A 278 -5.52 -13.71 1.71
CA PRO A 278 -4.45 -14.49 1.11
C PRO A 278 -4.91 -15.85 0.56
N ALA A 279 -5.70 -16.59 1.33
CA ALA A 279 -6.22 -17.89 0.92
C ALA A 279 -7.12 -17.77 -0.35
N HIS A 280 -7.98 -16.76 -0.42
CA HIS A 280 -8.82 -16.53 -1.59
C HIS A 280 -8.02 -16.08 -2.81
N LEU A 281 -6.95 -15.31 -2.63
CA LEU A 281 -6.04 -14.95 -3.72
C LEU A 281 -5.34 -16.17 -4.31
N LEU A 282 -5.02 -17.19 -3.52
CA LEU A 282 -4.40 -18.43 -3.98
C LEU A 282 -5.22 -19.13 -5.08
N MET A 283 -6.55 -19.02 -5.06
CA MET A 283 -7.41 -19.60 -6.10
C MET A 283 -7.24 -18.95 -7.46
N ALA A 284 -6.90 -17.66 -7.50
CA ALA A 284 -6.94 -16.84 -8.70
C ALA A 284 -5.72 -17.06 -9.61
N ASP A 285 -5.89 -16.73 -10.88
CA ASP A 285 -4.86 -16.83 -11.92
C ASP A 285 -4.30 -15.48 -12.31
N VAL A 286 -5.16 -14.46 -12.39
CA VAL A 286 -4.80 -13.11 -12.86
C VAL A 286 -5.35 -12.09 -11.88
N GLY A 287 -4.52 -11.13 -11.49
CA GLY A 287 -4.90 -10.01 -10.61
C GLY A 287 -4.88 -8.66 -11.33
N PHE A 288 -5.95 -7.90 -11.22
CA PHE A 288 -6.06 -6.59 -11.86
C PHE A 288 -5.62 -5.44 -10.96
N VAL A 289 -4.75 -4.57 -11.50
CA VAL A 289 -4.29 -3.32 -10.89
C VAL A 289 -4.46 -2.18 -11.90
N LEU A 290 -5.67 -2.03 -12.44
CA LEU A 290 -5.95 -0.94 -13.38
C LEU A 290 -6.01 0.39 -12.64
N ARG A 291 -5.43 1.42 -13.25
CA ARG A 291 -5.34 2.77 -12.70
C ARG A 291 -5.56 3.81 -13.80
N ALA A 292 -6.33 4.84 -13.49
CA ALA A 292 -6.48 6.01 -14.34
C ALA A 292 -5.21 6.87 -14.34
N ASN A 293 -5.02 7.69 -15.37
CA ASN A 293 -3.93 8.66 -15.46
C ASN A 293 -4.16 9.78 -14.44
N SER A 294 -3.53 9.67 -13.27
CA SER A 294 -3.55 10.69 -12.22
C SER A 294 -2.26 10.66 -11.41
N LEU A 295 -1.88 11.78 -10.80
CA LEU A 295 -0.70 11.85 -9.95
C LEU A 295 -0.80 10.91 -8.74
N VAL A 296 -1.99 10.72 -8.19
CA VAL A 296 -2.25 9.76 -7.09
C VAL A 296 -1.80 8.35 -7.48
N ASN A 297 -2.18 7.93 -8.69
CA ASN A 297 -1.85 6.60 -9.19
C ASN A 297 -0.39 6.46 -9.63
N ILE A 298 0.13 7.44 -10.37
CA ILE A 298 1.51 7.45 -10.89
C ILE A 298 2.53 7.44 -9.75
N ASN A 299 2.23 8.08 -8.62
CA ASN A 299 3.09 8.14 -7.45
C ASN A 299 3.02 6.89 -6.56
N SER A 300 2.04 6.02 -6.75
CA SER A 300 1.75 4.90 -5.86
C SER A 300 2.74 3.74 -5.98
N SER A 301 2.69 2.87 -4.98
CA SER A 301 3.27 1.51 -5.00
C SER A 301 2.21 0.57 -4.40
N PRO A 302 1.29 0.02 -5.20
CA PRO A 302 0.16 -0.75 -4.69
C PRO A 302 0.57 -2.08 -4.08
N THR A 303 0.36 -2.27 -2.78
CA THR A 303 0.70 -3.51 -2.03
C THR A 303 0.02 -4.74 -2.64
N LYS A 304 -1.23 -4.60 -3.14
CA LYS A 304 -1.97 -5.72 -3.75
C LYS A 304 -1.23 -6.39 -4.91
N THR A 305 -0.38 -5.67 -5.64
CA THR A 305 0.47 -6.26 -6.70
C THR A 305 1.38 -7.33 -6.13
N SER A 306 2.05 -7.02 -5.03
CA SER A 306 2.94 -7.97 -4.35
C SER A 306 2.16 -9.14 -3.75
N GLU A 307 0.97 -8.91 -3.24
CA GLU A 307 0.08 -9.95 -2.71
C GLU A 307 -0.41 -10.90 -3.81
N TYR A 308 -0.78 -10.37 -4.98
CA TYR A 308 -1.14 -11.17 -6.16
C TYR A 308 0.03 -12.06 -6.60
N MET A 309 1.21 -11.46 -6.76
CA MET A 309 2.41 -12.21 -7.15
C MET A 309 2.81 -13.24 -6.07
N ALA A 310 2.64 -12.93 -4.78
CA ALA A 310 2.88 -13.86 -3.68
C ALA A 310 1.89 -15.04 -3.68
N ALA A 311 0.69 -14.85 -4.20
CA ALA A 311 -0.27 -15.92 -4.48
C ALA A 311 -0.01 -16.64 -5.81
N GLY A 312 1.06 -16.30 -6.54
CA GLY A 312 1.45 -16.91 -7.80
C GLY A 312 0.58 -16.51 -8.98
N MET A 313 -0.05 -15.34 -8.93
CA MET A 313 -0.92 -14.82 -10.00
C MET A 313 -0.11 -14.01 -11.02
N MET A 314 -0.56 -14.02 -12.28
CA MET A 314 -0.18 -13.02 -13.26
C MET A 314 -0.79 -11.67 -12.90
N VAL A 315 -0.06 -10.57 -13.08
CA VAL A 315 -0.57 -9.22 -12.82
C VAL A 315 -0.90 -8.51 -14.12
N VAL A 316 -2.09 -7.92 -14.21
CA VAL A 316 -2.49 -7.02 -15.30
C VAL A 316 -2.66 -5.62 -14.73
N ALA A 317 -1.85 -4.69 -15.21
CA ALA A 317 -1.85 -3.32 -14.75
C ALA A 317 -1.91 -2.33 -15.91
N THR A 318 -2.25 -1.07 -15.63
CA THR A 318 -2.05 0.02 -16.59
C THR A 318 -0.68 0.66 -16.38
N GLN A 319 -0.15 1.35 -17.40
CA GLN A 319 1.10 2.12 -17.30
C GLN A 319 1.07 3.22 -16.21
N TYR A 320 -0.10 3.55 -15.68
CA TYR A 320 -0.30 4.55 -14.62
C TYR A 320 -0.31 3.97 -13.21
N ALA A 321 -0.07 2.67 -13.06
CA ALA A 321 -0.11 1.98 -11.77
C ALA A 321 1.21 2.09 -10.97
N GLY A 322 1.77 3.29 -10.89
CA GLY A 322 2.97 3.58 -10.12
C GLY A 322 4.20 2.79 -10.56
N ASP A 323 4.77 1.99 -9.67
CA ASP A 323 5.94 1.15 -9.93
C ASP A 323 5.60 -0.25 -10.49
N VAL A 324 4.31 -0.56 -10.69
CA VAL A 324 3.85 -1.88 -11.15
C VAL A 324 4.30 -2.24 -12.56
N PRO A 325 4.28 -1.32 -13.56
CA PRO A 325 4.78 -1.63 -14.90
C PRO A 325 6.24 -2.12 -14.89
N GLN A 326 7.11 -1.47 -14.13
CA GLN A 326 8.51 -1.88 -13.99
C GLN A 326 8.61 -3.25 -13.30
N LEU A 327 7.81 -3.49 -12.26
CA LEU A 327 7.77 -4.79 -11.58
C LEU A 327 7.33 -5.93 -12.51
N ILE A 328 6.38 -5.67 -13.40
CA ILE A 328 5.93 -6.61 -14.44
C ILE A 328 7.06 -6.89 -15.44
N GLU A 329 7.77 -5.86 -15.89
CA GLU A 329 8.89 -5.98 -16.82
C GLU A 329 10.02 -6.81 -16.20
N ASP A 330 10.45 -6.47 -14.98
CA ASP A 330 11.55 -7.14 -14.27
C ASP A 330 11.25 -8.62 -13.99
N SER A 331 10.00 -8.95 -13.66
CA SER A 331 9.58 -10.32 -13.35
C SER A 331 9.24 -11.17 -14.59
N GLY A 332 8.80 -10.51 -15.65
CA GLY A 332 8.16 -11.17 -16.81
C GLY A 332 6.82 -11.84 -16.48
N CYS A 333 6.21 -11.53 -15.34
CA CYS A 333 5.01 -12.21 -14.82
C CYS A 333 3.76 -11.31 -14.87
N GLY A 334 3.50 -10.67 -15.98
CA GLY A 334 2.34 -9.81 -16.13
C GLY A 334 2.13 -9.22 -17.51
N TYR A 335 1.19 -8.28 -17.59
CA TYR A 335 0.86 -7.53 -18.79
C TYR A 335 0.52 -6.07 -18.44
N THR A 336 1.08 -5.13 -19.20
CA THR A 336 0.84 -3.69 -18.99
C THR A 336 0.00 -3.13 -20.11
N LEU A 337 -1.21 -2.66 -19.79
CA LEU A 337 -2.12 -1.93 -20.68
C LEU A 337 -1.72 -0.45 -20.78
N LYS A 338 -1.94 0.17 -21.92
CA LYS A 338 -1.72 1.61 -22.14
C LYS A 338 -2.72 2.48 -21.39
N SER A 339 -3.95 1.99 -21.21
CA SER A 339 -5.00 2.70 -20.48
C SER A 339 -5.95 1.73 -19.79
N PRO A 340 -6.82 2.18 -18.84
CA PRO A 340 -7.84 1.33 -18.25
C PRO A 340 -8.85 0.76 -19.24
N VAL A 341 -9.08 1.48 -20.34
CA VAL A 341 -9.90 1.02 -21.47
C VAL A 341 -8.96 0.41 -22.51
N ALA A 342 -8.91 -0.92 -22.55
CA ALA A 342 -8.07 -1.65 -23.49
C ALA A 342 -8.64 -1.61 -24.92
N SER A 343 -7.75 -1.48 -25.91
CA SER A 343 -8.12 -1.62 -27.32
C SER A 343 -8.38 -3.09 -27.66
N PRO A 344 -9.07 -3.39 -28.79
CA PRO A 344 -9.28 -4.75 -29.26
C PRO A 344 -7.98 -5.56 -29.41
N ASP A 345 -6.92 -4.93 -29.93
CA ASP A 345 -5.60 -5.55 -30.09
C ASP A 345 -4.92 -5.85 -28.74
N GLU A 346 -5.08 -4.95 -27.75
CA GLU A 346 -4.58 -5.19 -26.39
C GLU A 346 -5.34 -6.33 -25.71
N ILE A 347 -6.68 -6.42 -25.91
CA ILE A 347 -7.49 -7.53 -25.38
C ILE A 347 -7.05 -8.85 -25.96
N GLU A 348 -6.81 -8.92 -27.29
CA GLU A 348 -6.31 -10.11 -27.97
C GLU A 348 -4.91 -10.53 -27.46
N SER A 349 -4.01 -9.56 -27.35
CA SER A 349 -2.66 -9.80 -26.84
C SER A 349 -2.68 -10.27 -25.37
N LEU A 350 -3.57 -9.70 -24.56
CA LEU A 350 -3.77 -10.11 -23.17
C LEU A 350 -4.33 -11.53 -23.07
N ASP A 351 -5.34 -11.87 -23.89
CA ASP A 351 -5.94 -13.20 -23.92
C ASP A 351 -4.87 -14.26 -24.27
N HIS A 352 -4.05 -14.02 -25.30
CA HIS A 352 -2.92 -14.88 -25.63
C HIS A 352 -1.90 -14.99 -24.49
N LYS A 353 -1.58 -13.89 -23.80
CA LYS A 353 -0.65 -13.89 -22.67
C LYS A 353 -1.19 -14.70 -21.49
N ILE A 354 -2.49 -14.58 -21.21
CA ILE A 354 -3.15 -15.40 -20.18
C ILE A 354 -3.11 -16.88 -20.56
N ALA A 355 -3.40 -17.22 -21.83
CA ALA A 355 -3.34 -18.59 -22.30
C ALA A 355 -1.94 -19.21 -22.15
N GLN A 356 -0.87 -18.46 -22.50
CA GLN A 356 0.52 -18.89 -22.28
C GLN A 356 0.83 -19.10 -20.78
N PHE A 357 0.38 -18.19 -19.93
CA PHE A 357 0.54 -18.29 -18.47
C PHE A 357 -0.17 -19.52 -17.92
N MET A 358 -1.38 -19.80 -18.38
CA MET A 358 -2.14 -20.99 -17.98
C MET A 358 -1.54 -22.29 -18.48
N PHE A 359 -0.96 -22.32 -19.67
CA PHE A 359 -0.25 -23.49 -20.22
C PHE A 359 0.95 -23.89 -19.34
N ASN A 360 1.68 -22.91 -18.82
CA ASN A 360 2.84 -23.13 -17.95
C ASN A 360 2.51 -22.85 -16.46
N ARG A 361 1.28 -23.05 -16.04
CA ARG A 361 0.74 -22.54 -14.76
C ARG A 361 1.59 -22.90 -13.53
N HIS A 362 2.15 -24.11 -13.48
CA HIS A 362 2.98 -24.56 -12.37
C HIS A 362 4.29 -23.75 -12.30
N ASP A 363 5.00 -23.66 -13.40
CA ASP A 363 6.31 -22.99 -13.46
C ASP A 363 6.15 -21.47 -13.24
N GLU A 364 5.10 -20.88 -13.81
CA GLU A 364 4.78 -19.47 -13.62
C GLU A 364 4.37 -19.16 -12.18
N PHE A 365 3.69 -20.09 -11.48
CA PHE A 365 3.38 -19.96 -10.07
C PHE A 365 4.66 -19.86 -9.23
N GLU A 366 5.60 -20.76 -9.41
CA GLU A 366 6.85 -20.78 -8.65
C GLU A 366 7.75 -19.58 -9.03
N LYS A 367 7.87 -19.25 -10.31
CA LYS A 367 8.64 -18.12 -10.81
C LYS A 367 8.15 -16.79 -10.24
N THR A 368 6.84 -16.54 -10.30
CA THR A 368 6.23 -15.30 -9.81
C THR A 368 6.42 -15.14 -8.31
N ARG A 369 6.20 -16.21 -7.55
CA ARG A 369 6.41 -16.24 -6.11
C ARG A 369 7.87 -16.01 -5.74
N LYS A 370 8.80 -16.75 -6.34
CA LYS A 370 10.23 -16.58 -6.11
C LYS A 370 10.65 -15.14 -6.29
N PHE A 371 10.29 -14.54 -7.41
CA PHE A 371 10.63 -13.14 -7.72
C PHE A 371 10.13 -12.19 -6.64
N ILE A 372 8.85 -12.26 -6.26
CA ILE A 372 8.28 -11.28 -5.33
C ILE A 372 8.81 -11.44 -3.89
N PHE A 373 9.10 -12.67 -3.46
CA PHE A 373 9.71 -12.94 -2.16
C PHE A 373 11.16 -12.46 -2.07
N GLU A 374 11.87 -12.39 -3.19
CA GLU A 374 13.23 -11.84 -3.27
C GLU A 374 13.27 -10.31 -3.30
N HIS A 375 12.15 -9.62 -3.66
CA HIS A 375 12.16 -8.18 -3.93
C HIS A 375 11.23 -7.34 -3.06
N ARG A 376 10.10 -7.89 -2.56
CA ARG A 376 9.03 -7.09 -1.94
C ARG A 376 8.59 -7.56 -0.55
N VAL A 377 9.42 -8.31 0.15
CA VAL A 377 9.19 -8.61 1.57
C VAL A 377 9.96 -7.65 2.47
N TRP A 378 9.42 -7.33 3.63
CA TRP A 378 10.05 -6.41 4.58
C TRP A 378 11.48 -6.81 4.96
N LYS A 379 11.73 -8.11 5.14
CA LYS A 379 13.05 -8.64 5.51
C LYS A 379 14.14 -8.33 4.48
N VAL A 380 13.82 -8.40 3.20
CA VAL A 380 14.78 -8.10 2.11
C VAL A 380 15.18 -6.63 2.13
N ASN A 381 14.26 -5.76 2.47
CA ASN A 381 14.49 -4.32 2.49
C ASN A 381 15.10 -3.80 3.82
N GLU A 382 15.36 -4.67 4.79
CA GLU A 382 16.03 -4.29 6.05
C GLU A 382 17.48 -3.80 5.84
N CYS A 383 18.15 -4.24 4.78
CA CYS A 383 19.48 -3.71 4.44
C CYS A 383 19.40 -2.21 4.07
N ILE A 384 18.39 -1.79 3.33
CA ILE A 384 18.14 -0.38 2.99
C ILE A 384 17.86 0.42 4.27
N LEU A 385 16.99 -0.12 5.14
CA LEU A 385 16.68 0.51 6.42
C LEU A 385 17.94 0.63 7.29
N ASN A 386 18.76 -0.38 7.34
CA ASN A 386 19.98 -0.37 8.13
C ASN A 386 20.93 0.77 7.66
N GLN A 387 21.19 0.88 6.35
CA GLN A 387 21.97 1.99 5.78
C GLN A 387 21.36 3.35 6.10
N LEU A 388 20.05 3.46 5.96
CA LEU A 388 19.33 4.71 6.14
C LEU A 388 19.42 5.23 7.59
N TYR A 389 19.41 4.33 8.58
CA TYR A 389 19.34 4.70 9.99
C TYR A 389 20.70 4.68 10.73
N GLN A 390 21.71 3.95 10.25
CA GLN A 390 23.00 3.83 10.94
C GLN A 390 23.84 5.12 10.88
N ASP A 391 23.78 5.87 9.80
CA ASP A 391 24.60 7.07 9.57
C ASP A 391 23.99 8.36 10.17
N LEU A 392 22.99 8.26 11.06
CA LEU A 392 22.29 9.39 11.70
C LEU A 392 22.60 9.49 13.18
#